data_43243c6d6d0a6e5c0eb1024e5cb97099
#
_entry.id   43243c6d6d0a6e5c0eb1024e5cb97099
#
_cell.length_a   1.000
_cell.length_b   1.000
_cell.length_c   1.000
_cell.angle_alpha   90.00
_cell.angle_beta   90.00
_cell.angle_gamma   90.00
#
_symmetry.space_group_name_H-M   'P 1'
#
loop_
_entity.id
_entity.type
_entity.pdbx_description
1 polymer ?
#
loop_
_entity_poly.entity_id
_entity_poly.type
_entity_poly.pdbx_seq_one_letter_code
_entity_poly.pdbx_strand_id
1 'polypeptide(L)'
;ERNALNSENNLFKAEVKNTRPLQVAVAFTEKTPPKPTPKQFIRDEKQALRDSLSDDFYPAHELESGEELLYLRTGQSPSILSKLRRGFWVVQAQIDLHGLISDEAREYVAEFLSSCKKRNIRCVRIVHGKGLGSHNREPVLKHKLRSWLMQRDEVIAYAQAKPEDGGSGAVI
;
A
#
# COMPACT_ATOMS: atom_id res chain seq x y z
N GLU A 1 -61.61 -25.44 -19.07
CA GLU A 1 -60.20 -25.62 -18.58
C GLU A 1 -60.07 -25.75 -17.05
N ARG A 2 -60.87 -25.01 -16.24
CA ARG A 2 -60.82 -25.11 -14.76
C ARG A 2 -61.31 -26.44 -14.20
N ASN A 3 -62.20 -27.16 -14.91
CA ASN A 3 -62.77 -28.46 -14.45
C ASN A 3 -61.78 -29.62 -14.64
N ALA A 4 -60.90 -29.59 -15.63
CA ALA A 4 -59.84 -30.59 -15.85
C ALA A 4 -58.80 -30.59 -14.77
N LEU A 5 -58.30 -29.39 -14.38
CA LEU A 5 -57.30 -29.18 -13.31
C LEU A 5 -57.83 -29.64 -11.92
N ASN A 6 -59.13 -29.46 -11.66
CA ASN A 6 -59.70 -29.93 -10.40
C ASN A 6 -59.88 -31.49 -10.38
N SER A 7 -60.06 -32.11 -11.51
CA SER A 7 -60.13 -33.56 -11.66
C SER A 7 -58.80 -34.23 -11.40
N GLU A 8 -57.71 -33.71 -11.97
CA GLU A 8 -56.33 -34.20 -11.77
C GLU A 8 -55.85 -34.01 -10.32
N ASN A 9 -56.13 -32.87 -9.70
CA ASN A 9 -55.86 -32.66 -8.30
C ASN A 9 -56.59 -33.61 -7.35
N ASN A 10 -57.81 -34.01 -7.70
CA ASN A 10 -58.58 -34.97 -6.91
C ASN A 10 -58.02 -36.39 -7.06
N LEU A 11 -57.60 -36.81 -8.26
CA LEU A 11 -56.90 -38.08 -8.49
C LEU A 11 -55.58 -38.15 -7.71
N PHE A 12 -54.80 -37.12 -7.77
CA PHE A 12 -53.55 -37.06 -7.00
C PHE A 12 -53.84 -37.18 -5.50
N LYS A 13 -54.76 -36.43 -4.96
CA LYS A 13 -55.12 -36.50 -3.52
C LYS A 13 -55.64 -37.88 -3.12
N ALA A 14 -56.35 -38.63 -4.01
CA ALA A 14 -56.80 -39.96 -3.75
C ALA A 14 -55.64 -40.98 -3.66
N GLU A 15 -54.67 -40.88 -4.54
CA GLU A 15 -53.48 -41.76 -4.57
C GLU A 15 -52.57 -41.54 -3.39
N VAL A 16 -52.40 -40.26 -2.92
CA VAL A 16 -51.51 -39.93 -1.78
C VAL A 16 -52.20 -40.05 -0.41
N LYS A 17 -53.43 -40.58 -0.34
CA LYS A 17 -54.25 -40.68 0.90
C LYS A 17 -53.53 -41.48 2.03
N ASN A 18 -52.69 -42.43 1.68
CA ASN A 18 -51.99 -43.31 2.59
C ASN A 18 -50.51 -42.91 2.83
N THR A 19 -50.07 -41.75 2.31
CA THR A 19 -48.69 -41.27 2.56
C THR A 19 -48.65 -40.41 3.81
N ARG A 20 -47.67 -40.67 4.65
CA ARG A 20 -47.41 -39.85 5.84
C ARG A 20 -46.54 -38.64 5.42
N PRO A 21 -47.00 -37.39 5.60
CA PRO A 21 -46.19 -36.23 5.29
C PRO A 21 -44.88 -36.29 6.05
N LEU A 22 -43.79 -36.17 5.34
CA LEU A 22 -42.47 -35.99 5.97
C LEU A 22 -42.47 -34.64 6.72
N GLN A 23 -42.40 -34.71 8.03
CA GLN A 23 -42.10 -33.53 8.84
C GLN A 23 -40.62 -33.25 8.72
N VAL A 24 -40.23 -32.58 7.64
CA VAL A 24 -38.87 -32.02 7.55
C VAL A 24 -38.89 -30.77 8.40
N ALA A 25 -38.24 -30.85 9.56
CA ALA A 25 -37.89 -29.66 10.30
C ALA A 25 -36.85 -28.89 9.45
N VAL A 26 -37.32 -28.00 8.60
CA VAL A 26 -36.44 -27.08 7.87
C VAL A 26 -35.85 -26.12 8.90
N ALA A 27 -34.68 -26.46 9.40
CA ALA A 27 -33.90 -25.53 10.18
C ALA A 27 -33.52 -24.36 9.27
N PHE A 28 -34.28 -23.29 9.34
CA PHE A 28 -33.98 -22.02 8.65
C PHE A 28 -32.81 -21.40 9.41
N THR A 29 -31.62 -21.74 9.00
CA THR A 29 -30.42 -21.03 9.46
C THR A 29 -30.39 -19.68 8.71
N GLU A 30 -30.87 -18.64 9.35
CA GLU A 30 -30.58 -17.27 8.89
C GLU A 30 -29.07 -17.07 8.89
N LYS A 31 -28.47 -17.21 7.71
CA LYS A 31 -27.09 -16.79 7.51
C LYS A 31 -27.07 -15.27 7.67
N THR A 32 -26.53 -14.79 8.77
CA THR A 32 -26.27 -13.35 8.92
C THR A 32 -25.48 -12.86 7.71
N PRO A 33 -25.99 -11.87 6.97
CA PRO A 33 -25.28 -11.36 5.81
C PRO A 33 -23.90 -10.85 6.23
N PRO A 34 -22.85 -11.08 5.42
CA PRO A 34 -21.52 -10.56 5.72
C PRO A 34 -21.60 -9.04 5.86
N LYS A 35 -20.83 -8.50 6.82
CA LYS A 35 -20.76 -7.05 7.03
C LYS A 35 -20.35 -6.36 5.72
N PRO A 36 -21.00 -5.25 5.35
CA PRO A 36 -20.67 -4.54 4.12
C PRO A 36 -19.23 -4.03 4.19
N THR A 37 -18.42 -4.41 3.23
CA THR A 37 -17.05 -3.92 3.09
C THR A 37 -17.09 -2.67 2.20
N PRO A 38 -16.58 -1.51 2.65
CA PRO A 38 -16.60 -0.27 1.86
C PRO A 38 -15.53 -0.30 0.75
N LYS A 39 -15.72 -1.14 -0.26
CA LYS A 39 -14.75 -1.38 -1.33
C LYS A 39 -14.37 -0.10 -2.09
N GLN A 40 -15.34 0.78 -2.34
CA GLN A 40 -15.10 2.04 -3.02
C GLN A 40 -14.20 2.95 -2.19
N PHE A 41 -14.53 3.13 -0.91
CA PHE A 41 -13.71 3.93 0.01
C PHE A 41 -12.25 3.45 0.09
N ILE A 42 -12.04 2.12 0.18
CA ILE A 42 -10.70 1.53 0.19
C ILE A 42 -9.96 1.79 -1.13
N ARG A 43 -10.68 1.74 -2.26
CA ARG A 43 -10.13 2.04 -3.58
C ARG A 43 -9.74 3.52 -3.69
N ASP A 44 -10.59 4.41 -3.22
CA ASP A 44 -10.37 5.86 -3.27
C ASP A 44 -9.20 6.27 -2.35
N GLU A 45 -9.06 5.67 -1.16
CA GLU A 45 -7.88 5.86 -0.30
C GLU A 45 -6.59 5.43 -1.01
N LYS A 46 -6.60 4.25 -1.65
CA LYS A 46 -5.43 3.77 -2.40
C LYS A 46 -5.10 4.68 -3.58
N GLN A 47 -6.11 5.16 -4.29
CA GLN A 47 -5.93 6.09 -5.41
C GLN A 47 -5.35 7.42 -4.93
N ALA A 48 -5.89 7.98 -3.84
CA ALA A 48 -5.36 9.22 -3.24
C ALA A 48 -3.88 9.08 -2.81
N LEU A 49 -3.48 7.91 -2.29
CA LEU A 49 -2.08 7.65 -1.96
C LEU A 49 -1.19 7.59 -3.22
N ARG A 50 -1.65 6.97 -4.30
CA ARG A 50 -0.92 6.96 -5.59
C ARG A 50 -0.76 8.36 -6.16
N ASP A 51 -1.85 9.13 -6.17
CA ASP A 51 -1.87 10.49 -6.73
C ASP A 51 -1.07 11.50 -5.88
N SER A 52 -0.76 11.14 -4.63
CA SER A 52 0.05 11.97 -3.73
C SER A 52 1.54 11.99 -4.05
N LEU A 53 2.01 11.14 -4.96
CA LEU A 53 3.40 11.09 -5.42
C LEU A 53 3.45 11.26 -6.93
N SER A 54 4.06 12.34 -7.41
CA SER A 54 4.29 12.61 -8.83
C SER A 54 5.73 12.28 -9.22
N ASP A 55 5.92 11.74 -10.41
CA ASP A 55 7.25 11.54 -11.00
C ASP A 55 7.82 12.85 -11.57
N ASP A 56 6.96 13.85 -11.81
CA ASP A 56 7.33 15.11 -12.49
C ASP A 56 7.79 16.22 -11.53
N PHE A 57 7.90 15.93 -10.23
CA PHE A 57 8.35 16.90 -9.24
C PHE A 57 9.87 16.97 -9.20
N TYR A 58 10.46 17.94 -9.92
CA TYR A 58 11.90 18.26 -9.88
C TYR A 58 12.09 19.69 -9.39
N PRO A 59 12.52 19.92 -8.14
CA PRO A 59 12.92 21.26 -7.70
C PRO A 59 14.20 21.65 -8.43
N ALA A 60 14.10 22.69 -9.24
CA ALA A 60 15.14 23.12 -10.19
C ALA A 60 16.52 23.46 -9.53
N HIS A 61 16.54 23.78 -8.24
CA HIS A 61 17.77 24.17 -7.52
C HIS A 61 18.55 23.00 -6.90
N GLU A 62 18.02 21.77 -6.97
CA GLU A 62 18.64 20.60 -6.34
C GLU A 62 19.27 19.61 -7.34
N LEU A 63 19.16 19.90 -8.65
CA LEU A 63 19.72 19.08 -9.72
C LEU A 63 21.27 19.07 -9.74
N GLU A 64 21.92 20.00 -9.04
CA GLU A 64 23.36 20.20 -9.12
C GLU A 64 24.18 19.57 -7.97
N SER A 65 23.57 19.09 -6.92
CA SER A 65 24.32 18.50 -5.81
C SER A 65 24.43 16.99 -5.91
N GLY A 66 25.49 16.54 -6.58
CA GLY A 66 26.13 15.23 -6.46
C GLY A 66 25.25 13.97 -6.37
N GLU A 67 25.86 12.80 -6.55
CA GLU A 67 25.20 11.47 -6.49
C GLU A 67 24.61 11.11 -5.11
N GLU A 68 24.86 11.90 -4.07
CA GLU A 68 24.44 11.61 -2.70
C GLU A 68 22.99 12.06 -2.46
N LEU A 69 22.15 11.16 -1.98
CA LEU A 69 20.81 11.49 -1.53
C LEU A 69 20.87 12.26 -0.21
N LEU A 70 20.59 13.55 -0.26
CA LEU A 70 20.58 14.44 0.91
C LEU A 70 19.44 15.45 0.79
N TYR A 71 18.67 15.61 1.85
CA TYR A 71 17.56 16.58 1.89
C TYR A 71 17.28 17.02 3.32
N LEU A 72 16.96 18.29 3.45
CA LEU A 72 16.43 18.87 4.68
C LEU A 72 15.31 19.82 4.33
N ARG A 73 14.15 19.63 4.94
CA ARG A 73 12.98 20.50 4.74
C ARG A 73 13.29 21.91 5.23
N THR A 74 12.87 22.90 4.46
CA THR A 74 13.01 24.33 4.80
C THR A 74 12.46 24.63 6.20
N GLY A 75 13.19 25.40 6.98
CA GLY A 75 12.84 25.75 8.36
C GLY A 75 13.29 24.74 9.41
N GLN A 76 13.94 23.65 9.03
CA GLN A 76 14.49 22.66 9.95
C GLN A 76 15.98 22.92 10.26
N SER A 77 16.42 22.50 11.46
CA SER A 77 17.80 22.69 11.89
C SER A 77 18.78 21.80 11.11
N PRO A 78 19.88 22.34 10.57
CA PRO A 78 20.92 21.54 9.90
C PRO A 78 21.54 20.44 10.76
N SER A 79 21.43 20.56 12.09
CA SER A 79 21.89 19.53 13.03
C SER A 79 21.17 18.20 12.85
N ILE A 80 19.95 18.20 12.26
CA ILE A 80 19.17 17.00 11.96
C ILE A 80 19.93 16.12 10.96
N LEU A 81 20.41 16.69 9.86
CA LEU A 81 21.18 15.93 8.87
C LEU A 81 22.45 15.33 9.47
N SER A 82 23.21 16.14 10.25
CA SER A 82 24.42 15.67 10.90
C SER A 82 24.15 14.51 11.85
N LYS A 83 23.06 14.57 12.61
CA LYS A 83 22.64 13.49 13.50
C LYS A 83 22.18 12.25 12.72
N LEU A 84 21.44 12.44 11.63
CA LEU A 84 20.96 11.37 10.78
C LEU A 84 22.14 10.59 10.16
N ARG A 85 23.09 11.30 9.56
CA ARG A 85 24.30 10.70 8.97
C ARG A 85 25.18 9.97 10.00
N ARG A 86 25.21 10.44 11.25
CA ARG A 86 25.92 9.76 12.34
C ARG A 86 25.18 8.54 12.89
N GLY A 87 23.90 8.30 12.49
CA GLY A 87 23.09 7.22 13.03
C GLY A 87 22.61 7.49 14.46
N PHE A 88 22.34 8.73 14.80
CA PHE A 88 21.87 9.11 16.14
C PHE A 88 20.51 8.49 16.46
N TRP A 89 19.66 8.34 15.45
CA TRP A 89 18.34 7.69 15.61
C TRP A 89 18.40 6.25 15.17
N VAL A 90 17.77 5.39 15.97
CA VAL A 90 17.61 3.98 15.65
C VAL A 90 16.59 3.82 14.53
N VAL A 91 16.93 3.04 13.52
CA VAL A 91 16.01 2.65 12.45
C VAL A 91 14.92 1.75 13.02
N GLN A 92 13.68 2.20 12.97
CA GLN A 92 12.52 1.53 13.58
C GLN A 92 11.73 0.68 12.58
N ALA A 93 11.84 0.98 11.29
CA ALA A 93 11.22 0.23 10.22
C ALA A 93 12.06 0.33 8.95
N GLN A 94 11.89 -0.66 8.06
CA GLN A 94 12.58 -0.65 6.78
C GLN A 94 11.68 -1.22 5.68
N ILE A 95 11.96 -0.78 4.45
CA ILE A 95 11.35 -1.30 3.23
C ILE A 95 12.44 -1.53 2.19
N ASP A 96 12.26 -2.55 1.39
CA ASP A 96 13.17 -2.88 0.29
C ASP A 96 12.42 -2.79 -1.05
N LEU A 97 12.95 -1.97 -1.94
CA LEU A 97 12.38 -1.68 -3.25
C LEU A 97 13.23 -2.27 -4.39
N HIS A 98 14.33 -2.96 -4.06
CA HIS A 98 15.22 -3.47 -5.11
C HIS A 98 14.47 -4.48 -6.00
N GLY A 99 14.66 -4.38 -7.31
CA GLY A 99 14.01 -5.26 -8.27
C GLY A 99 12.55 -4.92 -8.59
N LEU A 100 11.93 -3.96 -7.90
CA LEU A 100 10.59 -3.50 -8.23
C LEU A 100 10.61 -2.55 -9.44
N ILE A 101 9.52 -2.55 -10.18
CA ILE A 101 9.26 -1.53 -11.19
C ILE A 101 8.83 -0.22 -10.51
N SER A 102 8.98 0.88 -11.23
CA SER A 102 8.74 2.23 -10.69
C SER A 102 7.35 2.40 -10.06
N ASP A 103 6.32 1.91 -10.72
CA ASP A 103 4.94 2.10 -10.25
C ASP A 103 4.66 1.30 -8.97
N GLU A 104 5.14 0.06 -8.91
CA GLU A 104 5.05 -0.75 -7.70
C GLU A 104 5.83 -0.12 -6.55
N ALA A 105 7.08 0.31 -6.81
CA ALA A 105 7.92 0.96 -5.80
C ALA A 105 7.26 2.22 -5.24
N ARG A 106 6.60 3.02 -6.08
CA ARG A 106 5.86 4.23 -5.67
C ARG A 106 4.73 3.90 -4.71
N GLU A 107 3.91 2.89 -5.03
CA GLU A 107 2.84 2.43 -4.16
C GLU A 107 3.37 1.95 -2.81
N TYR A 108 4.42 1.12 -2.83
CA TYR A 108 5.04 0.61 -1.62
C TYR A 108 5.58 1.73 -0.71
N VAL A 109 6.23 2.74 -1.29
CA VAL A 109 6.71 3.90 -0.53
C VAL A 109 5.55 4.67 0.09
N ALA A 110 4.49 4.94 -0.67
CA ALA A 110 3.32 5.67 -0.17
C ALA A 110 2.63 4.94 0.98
N GLU A 111 2.39 3.64 0.84
CA GLU A 111 1.78 2.80 1.88
C GLU A 111 2.68 2.70 3.11
N PHE A 112 3.99 2.52 2.91
CA PHE A 112 4.98 2.43 3.97
C PHE A 112 5.04 3.71 4.81
N LEU A 113 5.18 4.88 4.19
CA LEU A 113 5.21 6.16 4.89
C LEU A 113 3.91 6.44 5.62
N SER A 114 2.77 6.16 5.01
CA SER A 114 1.46 6.28 5.66
C SER A 114 1.34 5.37 6.90
N SER A 115 1.81 4.13 6.80
CA SER A 115 1.85 3.20 7.93
C SER A 115 2.79 3.67 9.04
N CYS A 116 3.97 4.16 8.69
CA CYS A 116 4.94 4.70 9.63
C CYS A 116 4.37 5.90 10.40
N LYS A 117 3.69 6.82 9.69
CA LYS A 117 3.01 7.96 10.29
C LYS A 117 1.94 7.53 11.30
N LYS A 118 1.06 6.58 10.93
CA LYS A 118 0.02 6.03 11.80
C LYS A 118 0.61 5.38 13.07
N ARG A 119 1.80 4.80 12.97
CA ARG A 119 2.50 4.10 14.07
C ARG A 119 3.49 5.00 14.84
N ASN A 120 3.56 6.30 14.53
CA ASN A 120 4.52 7.25 15.10
C ASN A 120 6.00 6.81 14.96
N ILE A 121 6.33 6.11 13.88
CA ILE A 121 7.70 5.74 13.55
C ILE A 121 8.41 6.96 12.98
N ARG A 122 9.60 7.28 13.50
CA ARG A 122 10.30 8.53 13.17
C ARG A 122 11.54 8.34 12.30
N CYS A 123 12.19 7.20 12.38
CA CYS A 123 13.38 6.91 11.61
C CYS A 123 13.21 5.60 10.86
N VAL A 124 13.34 5.66 9.54
CA VAL A 124 13.12 4.52 8.65
C VAL A 124 14.25 4.39 7.66
N ARG A 125 14.46 3.18 7.15
CA ARG A 125 15.40 2.89 6.07
C ARG A 125 14.63 2.43 4.83
N ILE A 126 14.98 2.99 3.68
CA ILE A 126 14.44 2.60 2.38
C ILE A 126 15.60 2.13 1.51
N VAL A 127 15.59 0.86 1.12
CA VAL A 127 16.58 0.27 0.22
C VAL A 127 16.04 0.34 -1.20
N HIS A 128 16.68 1.14 -2.05
CA HIS A 128 16.28 1.32 -3.45
C HIS A 128 17.17 0.58 -4.44
N GLY A 129 18.27 0.01 -3.92
CA GLY A 129 19.26 -0.67 -4.74
C GLY A 129 20.24 0.30 -5.43
N LYS A 130 21.32 -0.27 -5.96
CA LYS A 130 22.38 0.49 -6.65
C LYS A 130 22.15 0.64 -8.16
N GLY A 131 21.01 0.13 -8.69
CA GLY A 131 20.71 0.20 -10.11
C GLY A 131 21.52 -0.76 -11.01
N LEU A 132 22.27 -1.70 -10.44
CA LEU A 132 23.13 -2.62 -11.21
C LEU A 132 22.35 -3.58 -12.13
N GLY A 133 21.08 -3.83 -11.82
CA GLY A 133 20.16 -4.68 -12.59
C GLY A 133 19.27 -3.91 -13.57
N SER A 134 19.34 -2.58 -13.64
CA SER A 134 18.55 -1.79 -14.60
C SER A 134 19.18 -1.85 -16.01
N HIS A 135 18.36 -1.60 -17.04
CA HIS A 135 18.75 -1.74 -18.46
C HIS A 135 20.05 -0.96 -18.80
N ASN A 136 20.22 0.25 -18.26
CA ASN A 136 21.41 1.08 -18.48
C ASN A 136 22.34 1.16 -17.27
N ARG A 137 22.16 0.32 -16.25
CA ARG A 137 22.83 0.43 -14.94
C ARG A 137 22.58 1.76 -14.25
N GLU A 138 21.48 2.43 -14.60
CA GLU A 138 21.06 3.68 -13.98
C GLU A 138 20.22 3.41 -12.73
N PRO A 139 20.45 4.13 -11.63
CA PRO A 139 19.69 3.96 -10.40
C PRO A 139 18.35 4.70 -10.47
N VAL A 140 17.45 4.28 -11.38
CA VAL A 140 16.16 4.91 -11.65
C VAL A 140 15.33 5.10 -10.38
N LEU A 141 15.26 4.07 -9.53
CA LEU A 141 14.52 4.17 -8.27
C LEU A 141 15.13 5.19 -7.30
N LYS A 142 16.45 5.39 -7.32
CA LYS A 142 17.13 6.40 -6.51
C LYS A 142 16.63 7.80 -6.85
N HIS A 143 16.58 8.15 -8.13
CA HIS A 143 16.11 9.47 -8.60
C HIS A 143 14.63 9.68 -8.29
N LYS A 144 13.79 8.69 -8.59
CA LYS A 144 12.36 8.77 -8.32
C LYS A 144 12.05 8.85 -6.83
N LEU A 145 12.74 8.06 -6.01
CA LEU A 145 12.58 8.08 -4.56
C LEU A 145 12.88 9.46 -3.97
N ARG A 146 13.93 10.13 -4.47
CA ARG A 146 14.24 11.53 -4.09
C ARG A 146 13.00 12.41 -4.28
N SER A 147 12.43 12.40 -5.49
CA SER A 147 11.24 13.17 -5.83
C SER A 147 10.05 12.82 -4.93
N TRP A 148 9.77 11.53 -4.74
CA TRP A 148 8.64 11.09 -3.93
C TRP A 148 8.75 11.49 -2.46
N LEU A 149 9.94 11.37 -1.87
CA LEU A 149 10.17 11.73 -0.46
C LEU A 149 10.01 13.24 -0.21
N MET A 150 10.44 14.09 -1.15
CA MET A 150 10.32 15.54 -1.03
C MET A 150 8.87 16.03 -1.07
N GLN A 151 7.99 15.32 -1.75
CA GLN A 151 6.55 15.64 -1.85
C GLN A 151 5.77 15.30 -0.58
N ARG A 152 6.36 14.54 0.35
CA ARG A 152 5.69 14.08 1.58
C ARG A 152 5.97 15.01 2.76
N ASP A 153 4.91 15.62 3.30
CA ASP A 153 5.04 16.56 4.43
C ASP A 153 5.58 15.92 5.70
N GLU A 154 5.35 14.63 5.88
CA GLU A 154 5.87 13.86 7.00
C GLU A 154 7.37 13.61 6.93
N VAL A 155 8.01 13.77 5.76
CA VAL A 155 9.46 13.63 5.59
C VAL A 155 10.15 14.95 5.91
N ILE A 156 10.89 14.98 7.00
CA ILE A 156 11.62 16.16 7.49
C ILE A 156 13.01 16.23 6.85
N ALA A 157 13.71 15.10 6.79
CA ALA A 157 15.04 14.99 6.23
C ALA A 157 15.31 13.55 5.77
N TYR A 158 16.20 13.41 4.82
CA TYR A 158 16.79 12.12 4.49
C TYR A 158 18.26 12.27 4.11
N ALA A 159 19.03 11.21 4.32
CA ALA A 159 20.42 11.12 3.95
C ALA A 159 20.75 9.72 3.43
N GLN A 160 21.75 9.62 2.56
CA GLN A 160 22.29 8.34 2.15
C GLN A 160 22.70 7.52 3.37
N ALA A 161 22.37 6.23 3.37
CA ALA A 161 22.72 5.32 4.44
C ALA A 161 24.25 5.13 4.54
N LYS A 162 24.71 4.74 5.72
CA LYS A 162 26.10 4.34 5.93
C LYS A 162 26.43 3.08 5.13
N PRO A 163 27.73 2.81 4.85
CA PRO A 163 28.12 1.59 4.14
C PRO A 163 27.56 0.30 4.75
N GLU A 164 27.55 0.20 6.08
CA GLU A 164 26.98 -0.92 6.84
C GLU A 164 25.46 -1.06 6.70
N ASP A 165 24.77 0.04 6.38
CA ASP A 165 23.31 0.10 6.25
C ASP A 165 22.79 0.06 4.80
N GLY A 166 23.69 -0.19 3.83
CA GLY A 166 23.36 -0.28 2.41
C GLY A 166 24.04 0.76 1.53
N GLY A 167 24.67 1.77 2.11
CA GLY A 167 25.48 2.80 1.43
C GLY A 167 24.69 3.54 0.35
N SER A 168 25.27 3.60 -0.88
CA SER A 168 24.63 4.28 -2.02
C SER A 168 23.36 3.61 -2.55
N GLY A 169 22.99 2.44 -2.03
CA GLY A 169 21.76 1.72 -2.38
C GLY A 169 20.61 1.93 -1.40
N ALA A 170 20.80 2.73 -0.34
CA ALA A 170 19.79 2.96 0.67
C ALA A 170 19.78 4.41 1.18
N VAL A 171 18.63 4.81 1.74
CA VAL A 171 18.41 6.12 2.36
C VAL A 171 17.75 5.95 3.73
N ILE A 172 18.10 6.82 4.66
CA ILE A 172 17.52 6.89 6.00
C ILE A 172 16.82 8.23 6.14
#